data_c3fbc7729793a44d86d33189c693e644
#
_entry.id   c3fbc7729793a44d86d33189c693e644
#
_cell.length_a   1.000
_cell.length_b   1.000
_cell.length_c   1.000
_cell.angle_alpha   90.00
_cell.angle_beta   90.00
_cell.angle_gamma   90.00
#
_symmetry.space_group_name_H-M   'P 1'
#
loop_
_entity.id
_entity.type
_entity.pdbx_description
1 polymer ?
#
loop_
_entity_poly.entity_id
_entity_poly.type
_entity_poly.pdbx_seq_one_letter_code
_entity_poly.pdbx_strand_id
1 'polypeptide(L)' 'MSDRLEAIEIKLAHLERAVAEISDVVARQQKELDRALDRNQRLMEKIAAIESESGASATAHEKPPHY' A
#
# COMPACT_ATOMS: atom_id res chain seq x y z
N MET A 1 18.92 0.20 44.49
CA MET A 1 19.57 0.83 43.33
C MET A 1 19.62 -0.09 42.15
N SER A 2 20.18 -1.27 42.28
CA SER A 2 20.22 -2.18 41.17
C SER A 2 18.83 -2.59 40.72
N ASP A 3 17.87 -2.69 41.65
CA ASP A 3 16.51 -3.05 41.28
C ASP A 3 15.90 -2.05 40.32
N ARG A 4 16.20 -0.79 40.54
CA ARG A 4 15.69 0.28 39.68
C ARG A 4 16.29 0.19 38.30
N LEU A 5 17.60 -0.03 38.25
CA LEU A 5 18.29 -0.17 36.99
C LEU A 5 17.79 -1.38 36.23
N GLU A 6 17.59 -2.48 36.94
CA GLU A 6 17.06 -3.67 36.31
C GLU A 6 15.67 -3.45 35.75
N ALA A 7 14.83 -2.74 36.50
CA ALA A 7 13.48 -2.45 36.01
C ALA A 7 13.52 -1.61 34.76
N ILE A 8 14.42 -0.64 34.73
CA ILE A 8 14.57 0.23 33.56
C ILE A 8 15.09 -0.58 32.39
N GLU A 9 16.06 -1.44 32.63
CA GLU A 9 16.62 -2.26 31.58
C GLU A 9 15.58 -3.20 30.97
N ILE A 10 14.72 -3.76 31.82
CA ILE A 10 13.65 -4.63 31.34
C ILE A 10 12.69 -3.85 30.49
N LYS A 11 12.32 -2.64 30.92
CA LYS A 11 11.43 -1.81 30.15
C LYS A 11 12.04 -1.42 28.81
N LEU A 12 13.33 -1.10 28.83
CA LEU A 12 14.01 -0.78 27.58
C LEU A 12 13.99 -1.95 26.62
N ALA A 13 14.24 -3.15 27.14
CA ALA A 13 14.22 -4.35 26.30
C ALA A 13 12.83 -4.55 25.69
N HIS A 14 11.78 -4.34 26.48
CA HIS A 14 10.42 -4.44 25.97
C HIS A 14 10.16 -3.41 24.89
N LEU A 15 10.59 -2.19 25.11
CA LEU A 15 10.40 -1.13 24.13
C LEU A 15 11.17 -1.41 22.85
N GLU A 16 12.39 -1.90 22.99
CA GLU A 16 13.19 -2.23 21.82
C GLU A 16 12.53 -3.32 21.00
N ARG A 17 11.97 -4.31 21.68
CA ARG A 17 11.25 -5.37 20.98
C ARG A 17 10.01 -4.82 20.29
N ALA A 18 9.27 -3.98 20.98
CA ALA A 18 8.07 -3.38 20.39
C ALA A 18 8.42 -2.56 19.16
N VAL A 19 9.50 -1.81 19.23
CA VAL A 19 9.93 -1.02 18.09
C VAL A 19 10.30 -1.93 16.92
N ALA A 20 11.00 -3.01 17.20
CA ALA A 20 11.38 -3.95 16.16
C ALA A 20 10.16 -4.57 15.51
N GLU A 21 9.16 -4.93 16.31
CA GLU A 21 7.93 -5.52 15.79
C GLU A 21 7.16 -4.53 14.94
N ILE A 22 7.09 -3.28 15.40
CA ILE A 22 6.42 -2.24 14.65
C ILE A 22 7.15 -1.99 13.33
N SER A 23 8.47 -1.97 13.37
CA SER A 23 9.26 -1.79 12.16
C SER A 23 8.97 -2.89 11.15
N ASP A 24 8.84 -4.13 11.61
CA ASP A 24 8.51 -5.25 10.73
C ASP A 24 7.13 -5.09 10.12
N VAL A 25 6.17 -4.64 10.92
CA VAL A 25 4.82 -4.41 10.43
C VAL A 25 4.82 -3.31 9.38
N VAL A 26 5.52 -2.21 9.66
CA VAL A 26 5.59 -1.11 8.72
C VAL A 26 6.23 -1.56 7.41
N ALA A 27 7.30 -2.33 7.50
CA ALA A 27 7.96 -2.82 6.30
C ALA A 27 7.03 -3.68 5.45
N ARG A 28 6.26 -4.56 6.11
CA ARG A 28 5.29 -5.38 5.40
C ARG A 28 4.19 -4.55 4.76
N GLN A 29 3.68 -3.58 5.50
CA GLN A 29 2.65 -2.71 4.97
C GLN A 29 3.16 -1.90 3.80
N GLN A 30 4.41 -1.48 3.85
CA GLN A 30 5.00 -0.76 2.73
C GLN A 30 5.02 -1.62 1.48
N LYS A 31 5.41 -2.88 1.63
CA LYS A 31 5.41 -3.80 0.50
C LYS A 31 4.02 -4.02 -0.05
N GLU A 32 3.04 -4.17 0.83
CA GLU A 32 1.66 -4.36 0.41
C GLU A 32 1.14 -3.14 -0.32
N LEU A 33 1.49 -1.96 0.19
CA LEU A 33 1.08 -0.73 -0.44
C LEU A 33 1.72 -0.60 -1.83
N ASP A 34 3.00 -0.93 -1.93
CA ASP A 34 3.68 -0.86 -3.21
C ASP A 34 3.03 -1.78 -4.22
N ARG A 35 2.66 -2.98 -3.80
CA ARG A 35 1.96 -3.92 -4.68
C ARG A 35 0.60 -3.40 -5.10
N ALA A 36 -0.11 -2.80 -4.17
CA ALA A 36 -1.43 -2.26 -4.47
C ALA A 36 -1.33 -1.10 -5.44
N LEU A 37 -0.35 -0.25 -5.25
CA LEU A 37 -0.13 0.88 -6.15
C LEU A 37 0.25 0.39 -7.55
N ASP A 38 1.10 -0.62 -7.62
CA ASP A 38 1.51 -1.18 -8.90
C ASP A 38 0.30 -1.78 -9.64
N ARG A 39 -0.52 -2.54 -8.90
CA ARG A 39 -1.73 -3.12 -9.47
C ARG A 39 -2.68 -2.04 -9.95
N ASN A 40 -2.82 -1.00 -9.14
CA ASN A 40 -3.71 0.10 -9.48
C ASN A 40 -3.25 0.79 -10.75
N GLN A 41 -1.94 0.99 -10.88
CA GLN A 41 -1.41 1.63 -12.07
C GLN A 41 -1.65 0.77 -13.31
N ARG A 42 -1.47 -0.53 -13.18
CA ARG A 42 -1.73 -1.44 -14.30
C ARG A 42 -3.19 -1.42 -14.70
N LEU A 43 -4.08 -1.37 -13.71
CA LEU A 43 -5.50 -1.28 -14.00
C LEU A 43 -5.85 0.03 -14.70
N MET A 44 -5.25 1.11 -14.26
CA MET A 44 -5.49 2.40 -14.90
C MET A 44 -4.98 2.41 -16.31
N GLU A 45 -3.86 1.76 -16.57
CA GLU A 45 -3.34 1.65 -17.93
C GLU A 45 -4.27 0.84 -18.81
N LYS A 46 -4.82 -0.24 -18.24
CA LYS A 46 -5.78 -1.05 -18.98
C LYS A 46 -7.05 -0.27 -19.27
N ILE A 47 -7.52 0.47 -18.30
CA ILE A 47 -8.72 1.29 -18.48
C ILE A 47 -8.47 2.35 -19.55
N ALA A 48 -7.31 2.98 -19.50
CA ALA A 48 -6.97 3.98 -20.50
C ALA A 48 -6.92 3.37 -21.89
N ALA A 49 -6.36 2.15 -21.99
CA ALA A 49 -6.30 1.47 -23.27
C ALA A 49 -7.69 1.14 -23.78
N ILE A 50 -8.56 0.68 -22.90
CA ILE A 50 -9.93 0.34 -23.27
C ILE A 50 -10.69 1.60 -23.68
N GLU A 51 -10.52 2.67 -22.92
CA GLU A 51 -11.18 3.93 -23.23
C GLU A 51 -10.67 4.50 -24.56
N SER A 52 -9.40 4.34 -24.82
CA SER A 52 -8.83 4.78 -26.06
C SER A 52 -9.44 4.06 -27.25
N GLU A 53 -9.58 2.73 -27.10
CA GLU A 53 -10.20 1.93 -28.14
C GLU A 53 -11.68 2.27 -28.28
N SER A 54 -12.36 2.35 -27.15
CA SER A 54 -13.77 2.71 -27.16
C SER A 54 -13.96 4.12 -27.69
N GLY A 55 -13.07 5.02 -27.33
CA GLY A 55 -13.14 6.37 -27.80
C GLY A 55 -13.00 6.44 -29.29
N ALA A 56 -12.08 5.64 -29.84
CA ALA A 56 -11.91 5.57 -31.26
C ALA A 56 -13.16 5.00 -31.93
N SER A 57 -13.75 3.99 -31.30
CA SER A 57 -15.01 3.43 -31.80
C SER A 57 -16.17 4.36 -31.54
N ALA A 58 -16.15 4.94 -30.37
CA ALA A 58 -17.28 5.74 -29.93
C ALA A 58 -17.34 7.08 -30.64
N THR A 59 -16.26 7.55 -31.11
CA THR A 59 -16.35 8.73 -31.96
C THR A 59 -17.22 8.42 -33.12
N ALA A 60 -17.36 7.18 -33.33
CA ALA A 60 -18.35 6.79 -34.26
C ALA A 60 -19.67 6.79 -33.56
N HIS A 61 -19.79 7.06 -32.31
CA HIS A 61 -21.05 7.06 -31.70
C HIS A 61 -21.15 7.65 -30.35
N GLU A 62 -21.34 7.96 -29.73
CA GLU A 62 -21.35 8.40 -28.64
C GLU A 62 -22.05 8.15 -27.70
N LYS A 63 -22.34 7.46 -27.54
CA LYS A 63 -22.69 6.89 -26.80
C LYS A 63 -23.08 6.48 -26.21
N PRO A 64 -23.26 6.29 -25.94
CA PRO A 64 -23.52 5.75 -25.16
C PRO A 64 -23.77 5.25 -24.56
N PRO A 65 -23.79 5.07 -24.20
CA PRO A 65 -23.79 4.37 -23.52
C PRO A 65 -24.09 3.71 -22.91
N HIS A 66 -24.12 3.62 -22.63
CA HIS A 66 -24.06 2.96 -22.24
C HIS A 66 -24.32 2.61 -21.85
N TYR A 67 -24.14 2.75 -21.65
CA TYR A 67 -24.08 2.35 -21.46
C TYR A 67 -24.30 2.08 -21.19
#